data_02fdb731f72bca89223b89924531bed6
#
_entry.id   02fdb731f72bca89223b89924531bed6
#
_cell.length_a   1.000
_cell.length_b   1.000
_cell.length_c   1.000
_cell.angle_alpha   90.00
_cell.angle_beta   90.00
_cell.angle_gamma   90.00
#
_symmetry.space_group_name_H-M   'P 1'
#
loop_
_entity.id
_entity.type
_entity.pdbx_description
1 polymer ?
#
loop_
_entity_poly.entity_id
_entity_poly.type
_entity_poly.pdbx_seq_one_letter_code
_entity_poly.pdbx_strand_id
1 'polypeptide(L)'
;MKYPLLLAVLFSCIGMAPARQTPPSPSDTVQRATAALQTDNASICTPHATGAETPPTLHPDTAQPSARTQFIRPPYLRPGDTVGIVTPARKLSEKADTAKVRERFESWGLKVKFGPHTADREQPYFAGTDAQRAADLQAMIDDPGVKAVVSFQGGYGSVRLLPLIDLSRLREHPKWVVGFSDVTMLHLALGRLGVESLHATMPGKFRFGSEETADAIVSDEALRSALLGQRIDTGPHPLNCPGTARGRLTGGNLAIVCSSLGTPEEPDFDAPTVLFIEEVGEHMYRLDRMMQQLARSGKLAKCKAI
;
A
#
# COMPACT_ATOMS: atom_id res chain seq x y z
N MET A 1 -7.10 -19.65 19.17
CA MET A 1 -6.66 -19.70 17.76
C MET A 1 -6.10 -18.35 17.38
N LYS A 2 -4.79 -18.26 17.13
CA LYS A 2 -4.09 -17.02 16.78
C LYS A 2 -4.20 -16.83 15.28
N TYR A 3 -4.92 -15.82 14.82
CA TYR A 3 -4.93 -15.44 13.41
C TYR A 3 -3.65 -14.67 13.11
N PRO A 4 -2.90 -15.00 12.05
CA PRO A 4 -1.75 -14.22 11.66
C PRO A 4 -2.22 -12.87 11.09
N LEU A 5 -1.68 -11.79 11.65
CA LEU A 5 -1.78 -10.46 11.11
C LEU A 5 -1.02 -10.43 9.79
N LEU A 6 -1.69 -10.19 8.67
CA LEU A 6 -1.00 -9.93 7.41
C LEU A 6 -0.43 -8.51 7.50
N LEU A 7 0.87 -8.44 7.71
CA LEU A 7 1.55 -7.17 7.90
C LEU A 7 1.99 -6.60 6.56
N ALA A 8 1.58 -5.37 6.29
CA ALA A 8 2.13 -4.59 5.19
C ALA A 8 3.60 -4.26 5.50
N VAL A 9 4.46 -4.40 4.53
CA VAL A 9 5.88 -4.12 4.66
C VAL A 9 6.12 -2.63 4.47
N LEU A 10 6.60 -1.98 5.53
CA LEU A 10 7.00 -0.57 5.51
C LEU A 10 8.38 -0.42 4.87
N PHE A 11 8.50 0.49 3.92
CA PHE A 11 9.78 0.87 3.31
C PHE A 11 10.16 2.29 3.66
N SER A 12 11.38 2.43 4.14
CA SER A 12 12.09 3.69 4.18
C SER A 12 12.69 3.96 2.80
N CYS A 13 12.14 4.92 2.05
CA CYS A 13 12.78 5.45 0.85
C CYS A 13 13.76 6.55 1.26
N ILE A 14 15.05 6.23 1.33
CA ILE A 14 16.12 7.22 1.44
C ILE A 14 16.48 7.69 0.05
N GLY A 15 16.41 9.01 -0.14
CA GLY A 15 17.31 9.77 -0.98
C GLY A 15 16.96 9.96 -2.45
N MET A 16 16.34 11.10 -2.78
CA MET A 16 16.73 11.87 -3.96
C MET A 16 17.20 13.23 -3.48
N ALA A 17 18.49 13.51 -3.71
CA ALA A 17 19.13 14.75 -3.33
C ALA A 17 18.67 15.92 -4.21
N PRO A 18 18.40 17.09 -3.65
CA PRO A 18 18.42 18.35 -4.39
C PRO A 18 19.87 18.86 -4.53
N ALA A 19 20.10 19.65 -5.59
CA ALA A 19 21.41 20.19 -5.94
C ALA A 19 22.05 21.02 -4.80
N ARG A 20 23.32 20.79 -4.62
CA ARG A 20 24.38 21.46 -3.87
C ARG A 20 24.06 22.77 -3.15
N GLN A 21 23.90 22.67 -1.85
CA GLN A 21 24.45 23.58 -0.85
C GLN A 21 25.13 22.70 0.21
N THR A 22 26.33 23.07 0.61
CA THR A 22 27.13 22.31 1.60
C THR A 22 26.38 22.22 2.93
N PRO A 23 26.07 21.02 3.45
CA PRO A 23 25.35 20.88 4.71
C PRO A 23 26.30 20.95 5.91
N PRO A 24 25.80 21.38 7.09
CA PRO A 24 26.45 21.09 8.37
C PRO A 24 26.50 19.59 8.61
N SER A 25 27.43 19.12 9.43
CA SER A 25 27.73 17.70 9.61
C SER A 25 26.49 16.90 10.08
N PRO A 26 26.34 15.62 9.66
CA PRO A 26 25.15 14.81 9.98
C PRO A 26 24.88 14.62 11.48
N SER A 27 25.89 14.77 12.34
CA SER A 27 25.79 14.63 13.79
C SER A 27 24.96 15.74 14.46
N ASP A 28 25.04 16.98 13.97
CA ASP A 28 24.39 18.12 14.64
C ASP A 28 22.90 18.23 14.30
N THR A 29 22.50 17.78 13.12
CA THR A 29 21.09 17.83 12.69
C THR A 29 20.26 16.72 13.36
N VAL A 30 20.83 15.54 13.54
CA VAL A 30 20.16 14.41 14.21
C VAL A 30 20.00 14.70 15.71
N GLN A 31 21.02 15.26 16.38
CA GLN A 31 20.93 15.60 17.80
C GLN A 31 19.90 16.70 18.10
N ARG A 32 19.76 17.71 17.24
CA ARG A 32 18.76 18.77 17.41
C ARG A 32 17.33 18.26 17.14
N ALA A 33 17.15 17.41 16.17
CA ALA A 33 15.82 16.79 15.90
C ALA A 33 15.41 15.82 17.02
N THR A 34 16.36 15.05 17.57
CA THR A 34 16.09 14.11 18.67
C THR A 34 15.77 14.85 19.98
N ALA A 35 16.45 15.97 20.27
CA ALA A 35 16.16 16.78 21.46
C ALA A 35 14.79 17.48 21.39
N ALA A 36 14.36 17.95 20.22
CA ALA A 36 13.04 18.57 20.03
C ALA A 36 11.90 17.53 20.16
N LEU A 37 12.14 16.29 19.72
CA LEU A 37 11.16 15.21 19.82
C LEU A 37 11.03 14.61 21.24
N GLN A 38 12.08 14.75 22.08
CA GLN A 38 12.04 14.21 23.43
C GLN A 38 11.25 15.07 24.43
N THR A 39 11.05 16.35 24.14
CA THR A 39 10.27 17.25 25.03
C THR A 39 8.77 17.15 24.83
N ASP A 40 8.28 16.69 23.65
CA ASP A 40 6.85 16.63 23.34
C ASP A 40 6.24 15.20 23.40
N ASN A 41 7.05 14.16 23.58
CA ASN A 41 6.59 12.77 23.51
C ASN A 41 5.66 12.34 24.66
N ALA A 42 5.60 13.08 25.75
CA ALA A 42 4.68 12.81 26.87
C ALA A 42 3.22 13.18 26.54
N SER A 43 3.00 14.07 25.57
CA SER A 43 1.66 14.58 25.21
C SER A 43 0.95 13.78 24.11
N ILE A 44 1.68 12.98 23.34
CA ILE A 44 1.12 12.29 22.16
C ILE A 44 0.38 11.00 22.54
N CYS A 45 0.74 10.39 23.66
CA CYS A 45 0.15 9.11 24.11
C CYS A 45 -0.81 9.22 25.29
N THR A 46 -1.13 10.41 25.78
CA THR A 46 -2.13 10.57 26.84
C THR A 46 -3.53 10.63 26.26
N PRO A 47 -4.47 9.77 26.69
CA PRO A 47 -5.87 9.91 26.32
C PRO A 47 -6.40 11.22 26.89
N HIS A 48 -6.89 12.13 26.05
CA HIS A 48 -7.63 13.29 26.51
C HIS A 48 -8.89 12.81 27.25
N ALA A 49 -8.88 12.98 28.58
CA ALA A 49 -10.08 12.89 29.38
C ALA A 49 -10.91 14.14 29.09
N THR A 50 -11.86 14.06 28.18
CA THR A 50 -12.88 15.09 27.98
C THR A 50 -13.92 14.93 29.07
N GLY A 51 -14.18 16.02 29.81
CA GLY A 51 -15.20 16.13 30.81
C GLY A 51 -16.57 15.68 30.28
N ALA A 52 -17.29 14.99 31.13
CA ALA A 52 -18.59 14.43 30.84
C ALA A 52 -19.64 15.54 30.65
N GLU A 53 -20.02 15.75 29.39
CA GLU A 53 -21.34 16.29 29.05
C GLU A 53 -22.21 15.11 28.63
N THR A 54 -23.35 14.93 29.30
CA THR A 54 -24.35 13.90 29.02
C THR A 54 -24.94 14.12 27.64
N PRO A 55 -24.81 13.15 26.71
CA PRO A 55 -25.43 13.29 25.40
C PRO A 55 -26.93 13.03 25.50
N PRO A 56 -27.76 13.65 24.62
CA PRO A 56 -29.17 13.40 24.54
C PRO A 56 -29.47 11.95 24.16
N THR A 57 -30.43 11.36 24.84
CA THR A 57 -30.96 10.01 24.62
C THR A 57 -31.44 9.86 23.20
N LEU A 58 -30.66 9.17 22.38
CA LEU A 58 -31.12 8.67 21.07
C LEU A 58 -31.79 7.31 21.28
N HIS A 59 -32.98 7.18 20.72
CA HIS A 59 -33.75 5.94 20.68
C HIS A 59 -32.91 4.79 20.08
N PRO A 60 -33.08 3.55 20.54
CA PRO A 60 -32.33 2.42 19.99
C PRO A 60 -32.82 2.12 18.59
N ASP A 61 -32.09 2.60 17.62
CA ASP A 61 -32.23 2.14 16.23
C ASP A 61 -31.67 0.72 16.17
N THR A 62 -32.57 -0.25 16.02
CA THR A 62 -32.24 -1.67 15.85
C THR A 62 -31.67 -1.91 14.46
N ALA A 63 -30.53 -1.30 14.16
CA ALA A 63 -29.71 -1.69 13.03
C ALA A 63 -29.05 -3.03 13.35
N GLN A 64 -29.57 -4.09 12.73
CA GLN A 64 -28.91 -5.41 12.74
C GLN A 64 -27.46 -5.22 12.31
N PRO A 65 -26.48 -5.86 12.98
CA PRO A 65 -25.09 -5.80 12.56
C PRO A 65 -25.01 -6.35 11.13
N SER A 66 -24.61 -5.50 10.18
CA SER A 66 -24.38 -5.88 8.80
C SER A 66 -23.52 -7.13 8.79
N ALA A 67 -23.94 -8.17 8.09
CA ALA A 67 -23.24 -9.44 7.99
C ALA A 67 -21.74 -9.14 7.72
N ARG A 68 -20.85 -9.57 8.63
CA ARG A 68 -19.41 -9.35 8.53
C ARG A 68 -18.97 -9.92 7.19
N THR A 69 -18.67 -9.07 6.23
CA THR A 69 -18.14 -9.50 4.95
C THR A 69 -16.84 -10.23 5.23
N GLN A 70 -16.85 -11.54 5.08
CA GLN A 70 -15.64 -12.34 5.25
C GLN A 70 -14.69 -11.96 4.13
N PHE A 71 -13.47 -11.54 4.51
CA PHE A 71 -12.43 -11.25 3.53
C PHE A 71 -11.96 -12.53 2.86
N ILE A 72 -11.81 -12.44 1.55
CA ILE A 72 -11.28 -13.51 0.72
C ILE A 72 -9.77 -13.31 0.64
N ARG A 73 -9.02 -14.30 1.13
CA ARG A 73 -7.58 -14.34 0.98
C ARG A 73 -7.23 -15.15 -0.25
N PRO A 74 -6.52 -14.54 -1.24
CA PRO A 74 -5.99 -15.29 -2.36
C PRO A 74 -5.06 -16.42 -1.90
N PRO A 75 -5.01 -17.56 -2.61
CA PRO A 75 -4.06 -18.62 -2.32
C PRO A 75 -2.61 -18.10 -2.41
N TYR A 76 -1.75 -18.59 -1.52
CA TYR A 76 -0.31 -18.33 -1.64
C TYR A 76 0.26 -19.05 -2.86
N LEU A 77 1.24 -18.44 -3.50
CA LEU A 77 1.88 -18.97 -4.68
C LEU A 77 2.76 -20.18 -4.34
N ARG A 78 2.92 -21.04 -5.33
CA ARG A 78 3.79 -22.24 -5.29
C ARG A 78 4.80 -22.17 -6.42
N PRO A 79 5.94 -22.87 -6.32
CA PRO A 79 6.86 -23.00 -7.45
C PRO A 79 6.12 -23.46 -8.71
N GLY A 80 6.40 -22.78 -9.82
CA GLY A 80 5.74 -22.99 -11.11
C GLY A 80 4.52 -22.11 -11.38
N ASP A 81 3.98 -21.41 -10.38
CA ASP A 81 2.90 -20.44 -10.55
C ASP A 81 3.34 -19.22 -11.37
N THR A 82 2.39 -18.59 -12.05
CA THR A 82 2.65 -17.45 -12.91
C THR A 82 2.26 -16.14 -12.23
N VAL A 83 3.17 -15.18 -12.26
CA VAL A 83 2.94 -13.78 -11.90
C VAL A 83 2.70 -12.97 -13.17
N GLY A 84 1.57 -12.27 -13.24
CA GLY A 84 1.28 -11.28 -14.28
C GLY A 84 1.85 -9.91 -13.87
N ILE A 85 2.65 -9.29 -14.73
CA ILE A 85 3.23 -7.97 -14.48
C ILE A 85 2.62 -6.96 -15.44
N VAL A 86 2.08 -5.87 -14.91
CA VAL A 86 1.43 -4.77 -15.65
C VAL A 86 1.94 -3.41 -15.19
N THR A 87 1.74 -2.39 -16.00
CA THR A 87 2.07 -1.00 -15.65
C THR A 87 0.81 -0.14 -15.67
N PRO A 88 0.02 -0.13 -14.58
CA PRO A 88 -1.29 0.54 -14.57
C PRO A 88 -1.20 2.07 -14.54
N ALA A 89 -0.02 2.63 -14.32
CA ALA A 89 0.22 4.05 -14.08
C ALA A 89 1.30 4.62 -15.02
N ARG A 90 2.37 5.16 -14.44
CA ARG A 90 3.46 5.80 -15.17
C ARG A 90 4.27 4.76 -15.98
N LYS A 91 4.68 5.15 -17.20
CA LYS A 91 5.57 4.34 -18.04
C LYS A 91 6.91 4.04 -17.38
N LEU A 92 7.53 2.95 -17.77
CA LEU A 92 8.82 2.52 -17.26
C LEU A 92 9.92 3.57 -17.54
N SER A 93 10.86 3.68 -16.62
CA SER A 93 12.09 4.44 -16.90
C SER A 93 12.93 3.75 -17.96
N GLU A 94 13.82 4.50 -18.61
CA GLU A 94 14.73 3.92 -19.60
C GLU A 94 15.70 2.88 -19.00
N LYS A 95 15.96 2.99 -17.71
CA LYS A 95 16.79 2.04 -16.96
C LYS A 95 16.04 0.77 -16.52
N ALA A 96 14.74 0.69 -16.75
CA ALA A 96 13.97 -0.49 -16.36
C ALA A 96 14.37 -1.68 -17.24
N ASP A 97 14.71 -2.77 -16.58
CA ASP A 97 15.16 -4.01 -17.22
C ASP A 97 14.16 -5.13 -16.91
N THR A 98 13.29 -5.38 -17.87
CA THR A 98 12.25 -6.42 -17.75
C THR A 98 12.84 -7.83 -17.73
N ALA A 99 14.02 -8.04 -18.35
CA ALA A 99 14.68 -9.34 -18.31
C ALA A 99 15.18 -9.66 -16.90
N LYS A 100 15.87 -8.72 -16.25
CA LYS A 100 16.31 -8.90 -14.86
C LYS A 100 15.14 -9.03 -13.88
N VAL A 101 14.04 -8.34 -14.13
CA VAL A 101 12.81 -8.53 -13.33
C VAL A 101 12.28 -9.95 -13.50
N ARG A 102 12.24 -10.47 -14.72
CA ARG A 102 11.88 -11.87 -14.97
C ARG A 102 12.82 -12.82 -14.23
N GLU A 103 14.12 -12.67 -14.37
CA GLU A 103 15.13 -13.48 -13.69
C GLU A 103 14.94 -13.48 -12.15
N ARG A 104 14.60 -12.34 -11.56
CA ARG A 104 14.33 -12.24 -10.13
C ARG A 104 13.14 -13.10 -9.72
N PHE A 105 12.01 -13.03 -10.40
CA PHE A 105 10.85 -13.87 -10.09
C PHE A 105 11.11 -15.36 -10.38
N GLU A 106 11.83 -15.66 -11.46
CA GLU A 106 12.22 -17.03 -11.80
C GLU A 106 13.17 -17.63 -10.76
N SER A 107 14.04 -16.82 -10.16
CA SER A 107 14.88 -17.24 -9.03
C SER A 107 14.07 -17.59 -7.79
N TRP A 108 12.85 -17.11 -7.68
CA TRP A 108 11.88 -17.49 -6.63
C TRP A 108 11.05 -18.72 -7.01
N GLY A 109 11.31 -19.31 -8.17
CA GLY A 109 10.57 -20.45 -8.71
C GLY A 109 9.26 -20.08 -9.41
N LEU A 110 9.03 -18.80 -9.73
CA LEU A 110 7.79 -18.30 -10.33
C LEU A 110 7.99 -18.03 -11.82
N LYS A 111 6.94 -18.20 -12.63
CA LYS A 111 6.91 -17.79 -14.03
C LYS A 111 6.42 -16.35 -14.14
N VAL A 112 6.84 -15.64 -15.21
CA VAL A 112 6.45 -14.25 -15.44
C VAL A 112 5.76 -14.09 -16.80
N LYS A 113 4.59 -13.44 -16.77
CA LYS A 113 3.85 -12.98 -17.94
C LYS A 113 3.73 -11.45 -17.87
N PHE A 114 4.27 -10.75 -18.85
CA PHE A 114 4.08 -9.30 -18.97
C PHE A 114 2.81 -8.98 -19.78
N GLY A 115 2.11 -7.92 -19.38
CA GLY A 115 1.07 -7.32 -20.20
C GLY A 115 1.67 -6.73 -21.48
N PRO A 116 0.99 -6.80 -22.62
CA PRO A 116 1.48 -6.31 -23.89
C PRO A 116 2.03 -4.88 -23.86
N HIS A 117 1.38 -3.99 -23.10
CA HIS A 117 1.74 -2.57 -23.03
C HIS A 117 2.60 -2.21 -21.79
N THR A 118 3.08 -3.22 -21.04
CA THR A 118 3.87 -2.99 -19.82
C THR A 118 5.09 -2.10 -20.08
N ALA A 119 5.73 -2.23 -21.23
CA ALA A 119 6.93 -1.48 -21.59
C ALA A 119 6.68 -0.33 -22.57
N ASP A 120 5.43 0.00 -22.88
CA ASP A 120 5.09 1.08 -23.79
C ASP A 120 5.59 2.45 -23.30
N ARG A 121 6.08 3.27 -24.21
CA ARG A 121 6.71 4.57 -23.93
C ARG A 121 6.23 5.72 -24.81
N GLU A 122 5.29 5.46 -25.69
CA GLU A 122 4.79 6.42 -26.67
C GLU A 122 4.07 7.60 -26.03
N GLN A 123 3.35 7.34 -24.92
CA GLN A 123 2.68 8.40 -24.18
C GLN A 123 3.69 9.23 -23.38
N PRO A 124 3.46 10.53 -23.20
CA PRO A 124 4.36 11.40 -22.45
C PRO A 124 4.62 10.92 -21.01
N TYR A 125 3.61 10.38 -20.34
CA TYR A 125 3.67 9.98 -18.94
C TYR A 125 3.26 8.53 -18.69
N PHE A 126 2.15 8.05 -19.27
CA PHE A 126 1.58 6.75 -19.00
C PHE A 126 2.23 5.62 -19.83
N ALA A 127 2.08 4.40 -19.37
CA ALA A 127 2.42 3.19 -20.10
C ALA A 127 1.29 2.81 -21.08
N GLY A 128 1.09 3.62 -22.11
CA GLY A 128 -0.03 3.48 -23.03
C GLY A 128 -1.26 4.30 -22.64
N THR A 129 -2.32 4.18 -23.42
CA THR A 129 -3.62 4.80 -23.15
C THR A 129 -4.31 4.18 -21.93
N ASP A 130 -5.33 4.84 -21.39
CA ASP A 130 -6.13 4.26 -20.30
C ASP A 130 -6.74 2.92 -20.69
N ALA A 131 -7.24 2.79 -21.93
CA ALA A 131 -7.81 1.55 -22.46
C ALA A 131 -6.77 0.41 -22.56
N GLN A 132 -5.55 0.70 -23.02
CA GLN A 132 -4.47 -0.28 -23.11
C GLN A 132 -4.05 -0.79 -21.73
N ARG A 133 -3.83 0.13 -20.78
CA ARG A 133 -3.46 -0.22 -19.40
C ARG A 133 -4.57 -1.01 -18.68
N ALA A 134 -5.82 -0.62 -18.91
CA ALA A 134 -6.99 -1.33 -18.38
C ALA A 134 -7.09 -2.74 -18.98
N ALA A 135 -6.90 -2.88 -20.30
CA ALA A 135 -6.93 -4.17 -20.98
C ALA A 135 -5.83 -5.11 -20.45
N ASP A 136 -4.61 -4.60 -20.26
CA ASP A 136 -3.52 -5.39 -19.67
C ASP A 136 -3.86 -5.88 -18.27
N LEU A 137 -4.37 -4.99 -17.41
CA LEU A 137 -4.76 -5.32 -16.04
C LEU A 137 -5.91 -6.33 -16.03
N GLN A 138 -6.96 -6.10 -16.82
CA GLN A 138 -8.10 -7.01 -16.93
C GLN A 138 -7.69 -8.38 -17.44
N ALA A 139 -6.84 -8.43 -18.48
CA ALA A 139 -6.36 -9.70 -19.01
C ALA A 139 -5.59 -10.55 -17.98
N MET A 140 -4.85 -9.91 -17.05
CA MET A 140 -4.18 -10.63 -15.96
C MET A 140 -5.16 -11.04 -14.86
N ILE A 141 -6.22 -10.26 -14.63
CA ILE A 141 -7.30 -10.60 -13.69
C ILE A 141 -8.07 -11.82 -14.21
N ASP A 142 -8.36 -11.87 -15.50
CA ASP A 142 -9.18 -12.91 -16.12
C ASP A 142 -8.42 -14.21 -16.42
N ASP A 143 -7.10 -14.13 -16.60
CA ASP A 143 -6.28 -15.31 -16.94
C ASP A 143 -6.20 -16.30 -15.76
N PRO A 144 -6.79 -17.51 -15.85
CA PRO A 144 -6.77 -18.48 -14.75
C PRO A 144 -5.37 -19.01 -14.44
N GLY A 145 -4.42 -18.89 -15.36
CA GLY A 145 -3.01 -19.25 -15.19
C GLY A 145 -2.23 -18.29 -14.32
N VAL A 146 -2.66 -17.01 -14.24
CA VAL A 146 -2.04 -15.99 -13.40
C VAL A 146 -2.53 -16.12 -11.95
N LYS A 147 -1.60 -16.14 -10.97
CA LYS A 147 -1.89 -16.28 -9.53
C LYS A 147 -1.66 -15.01 -8.74
N ALA A 148 -0.84 -14.10 -9.26
CA ALA A 148 -0.66 -12.76 -8.71
C ALA A 148 -0.55 -11.75 -9.84
N VAL A 149 -1.09 -10.54 -9.64
CA VAL A 149 -0.94 -9.40 -10.55
C VAL A 149 -0.07 -8.36 -9.84
N VAL A 150 1.10 -8.11 -10.38
CA VAL A 150 2.10 -7.21 -9.79
C VAL A 150 2.21 -5.96 -10.67
N SER A 151 2.00 -4.79 -10.06
CA SER A 151 2.28 -3.52 -10.72
C SER A 151 3.78 -3.33 -10.85
N PHE A 152 4.27 -3.02 -12.06
CA PHE A 152 5.70 -2.79 -12.28
C PHE A 152 6.19 -1.56 -11.50
N GLN A 153 5.41 -0.50 -11.51
CA GLN A 153 5.66 0.73 -10.74
C GLN A 153 4.40 1.55 -10.52
N GLY A 154 4.47 2.49 -9.59
CA GLY A 154 3.44 3.47 -9.31
C GLY A 154 3.56 4.72 -10.20
N GLY A 155 3.27 5.86 -9.62
CA GLY A 155 3.20 7.16 -10.27
C GLY A 155 1.82 7.76 -10.07
N TYR A 156 1.07 7.96 -11.16
CA TYR A 156 -0.33 8.35 -11.19
C TYR A 156 -1.02 7.62 -12.33
N GLY A 157 -2.26 7.19 -12.14
CA GLY A 157 -3.07 6.68 -13.24
C GLY A 157 -3.95 5.48 -12.91
N SER A 158 -3.70 4.74 -11.82
CA SER A 158 -4.52 3.57 -11.45
C SER A 158 -5.99 3.94 -11.23
N VAL A 159 -6.29 5.11 -10.67
CA VAL A 159 -7.66 5.60 -10.48
C VAL A 159 -8.45 5.72 -11.80
N ARG A 160 -7.76 6.02 -12.90
CA ARG A 160 -8.37 6.17 -14.23
C ARG A 160 -8.84 4.86 -14.83
N LEU A 161 -8.30 3.74 -14.31
CA LEU A 161 -8.61 2.40 -14.80
C LEU A 161 -9.85 1.81 -14.12
N LEU A 162 -10.19 2.25 -12.90
CA LEU A 162 -11.31 1.70 -12.13
C LEU A 162 -12.65 1.65 -12.91
N PRO A 163 -13.02 2.69 -13.66
CA PRO A 163 -14.24 2.64 -14.47
C PRO A 163 -14.16 1.70 -15.69
N LEU A 164 -12.97 1.22 -16.04
CA LEU A 164 -12.70 0.45 -17.26
C LEU A 164 -12.42 -1.03 -16.99
N ILE A 165 -12.35 -1.44 -15.72
CA ILE A 165 -12.01 -2.81 -15.30
C ILE A 165 -13.08 -3.40 -14.40
N ASP A 166 -13.21 -4.72 -14.43
CA ASP A 166 -14.06 -5.47 -13.53
C ASP A 166 -13.22 -6.21 -12.49
N LEU A 167 -13.14 -5.63 -11.29
CA LEU A 167 -12.46 -6.24 -10.15
C LEU A 167 -13.30 -7.33 -9.46
N SER A 168 -14.61 -7.43 -9.74
CA SER A 168 -15.50 -8.40 -9.09
C SER A 168 -15.07 -9.85 -9.33
N ARG A 169 -14.41 -10.11 -10.47
CA ARG A 169 -13.83 -11.39 -10.83
C ARG A 169 -12.82 -11.91 -9.79
N LEU A 170 -12.17 -11.01 -9.05
CA LEU A 170 -11.24 -11.38 -7.98
C LEU A 170 -11.95 -11.93 -6.72
N ARG A 171 -13.27 -11.81 -6.61
CA ARG A 171 -14.02 -12.52 -5.58
C ARG A 171 -14.26 -13.99 -5.94
N GLU A 172 -14.43 -14.29 -7.21
CA GLU A 172 -14.67 -15.64 -7.72
C GLU A 172 -13.35 -16.40 -7.90
N HIS A 173 -12.35 -15.71 -8.42
CA HIS A 173 -11.03 -16.21 -8.74
C HIS A 173 -9.95 -15.35 -8.06
N PRO A 174 -9.78 -15.46 -6.72
CA PRO A 174 -8.93 -14.56 -5.97
C PRO A 174 -7.46 -14.72 -6.35
N LYS A 175 -6.81 -13.57 -6.61
CA LYS A 175 -5.39 -13.43 -6.91
C LYS A 175 -4.81 -12.29 -6.09
N TRP A 176 -3.54 -12.41 -5.73
CA TRP A 176 -2.83 -11.30 -5.10
C TRP A 176 -2.66 -10.15 -6.07
N VAL A 177 -3.12 -8.97 -5.70
CA VAL A 177 -2.76 -7.71 -6.37
C VAL A 177 -1.69 -7.03 -5.54
N VAL A 178 -0.57 -6.70 -6.16
CA VAL A 178 0.66 -6.29 -5.48
C VAL A 178 1.14 -4.93 -6.00
N GLY A 179 1.50 -4.06 -5.07
CA GLY A 179 2.11 -2.77 -5.35
C GLY A 179 1.99 -1.81 -4.18
N PHE A 180 2.44 -0.58 -4.35
CA PHE A 180 2.32 0.50 -3.38
C PHE A 180 2.18 1.86 -4.08
N SER A 181 2.16 2.98 -3.32
CA SER A 181 2.00 4.30 -3.89
C SER A 181 0.65 4.42 -4.64
N ASP A 182 0.63 4.80 -5.92
CA ASP A 182 -0.57 4.94 -6.76
C ASP A 182 -1.46 3.67 -6.78
N VAL A 183 -0.85 2.47 -6.61
CA VAL A 183 -1.57 1.18 -6.53
C VAL A 183 -2.47 1.10 -5.29
N THR A 184 -2.28 1.97 -4.30
CA THR A 184 -3.18 2.10 -3.15
C THR A 184 -4.64 2.22 -3.59
N MET A 185 -4.92 2.90 -4.70
CA MET A 185 -6.29 3.01 -5.21
C MET A 185 -6.91 1.65 -5.56
N LEU A 186 -6.12 0.73 -6.14
CA LEU A 186 -6.58 -0.65 -6.39
C LEU A 186 -6.76 -1.43 -5.08
N HIS A 187 -5.87 -1.23 -4.09
CA HIS A 187 -6.01 -1.86 -2.77
C HIS A 187 -7.28 -1.42 -2.06
N LEU A 188 -7.61 -0.13 -2.13
CA LEU A 188 -8.84 0.40 -1.55
C LEU A 188 -10.09 -0.18 -2.22
N ALA A 189 -10.10 -0.22 -3.56
CA ALA A 189 -11.19 -0.85 -4.32
C ALA A 189 -11.37 -2.33 -3.96
N LEU A 190 -10.27 -3.10 -3.87
CA LEU A 190 -10.30 -4.50 -3.44
C LEU A 190 -10.76 -4.65 -1.99
N GLY A 191 -10.33 -3.76 -1.10
CA GLY A 191 -10.81 -3.71 0.28
C GLY A 191 -12.33 -3.53 0.38
N ARG A 192 -12.92 -2.70 -0.49
CA ARG A 192 -14.39 -2.56 -0.61
C ARG A 192 -15.06 -3.84 -1.09
N LEU A 193 -14.40 -4.56 -2.00
CA LEU A 193 -14.88 -5.86 -2.48
C LEU A 193 -14.65 -7.00 -1.47
N GLY A 194 -13.91 -6.77 -0.39
CA GLY A 194 -13.58 -7.80 0.60
C GLY A 194 -12.54 -8.81 0.10
N VAL A 195 -11.60 -8.38 -0.73
CA VAL A 195 -10.48 -9.19 -1.21
C VAL A 195 -9.17 -8.65 -0.64
N GLU A 196 -8.35 -9.53 -0.07
CA GLU A 196 -7.02 -9.15 0.43
C GLU A 196 -6.04 -8.86 -0.72
N SER A 197 -5.14 -7.90 -0.51
CA SER A 197 -4.09 -7.52 -1.45
C SER A 197 -2.80 -7.18 -0.71
N LEU A 198 -1.69 -7.03 -1.43
CA LEU A 198 -0.36 -6.83 -0.84
C LEU A 198 0.17 -5.42 -1.16
N HIS A 199 0.23 -4.57 -0.14
CA HIS A 199 0.99 -3.32 -0.21
C HIS A 199 2.48 -3.66 -0.02
N ALA A 200 3.22 -3.74 -1.11
CA ALA A 200 4.58 -4.25 -1.12
C ALA A 200 5.42 -3.62 -2.24
N THR A 201 6.75 -3.86 -2.20
CA THR A 201 7.67 -3.40 -3.23
C THR A 201 7.24 -3.83 -4.63
N MET A 202 7.69 -3.09 -5.62
CA MET A 202 7.37 -3.31 -7.03
C MET A 202 8.65 -3.49 -7.85
N PRO A 203 8.60 -4.20 -9.00
CA PRO A 203 9.74 -4.42 -9.89
C PRO A 203 10.56 -3.18 -10.22
N GLY A 204 9.92 -2.02 -10.38
CA GLY A 204 10.60 -0.73 -10.61
C GLY A 204 11.50 -0.26 -9.45
N LYS A 205 11.44 -0.91 -8.30
CA LYS A 205 12.30 -0.67 -7.14
C LYS A 205 13.38 -1.73 -6.96
N PHE A 206 13.31 -2.84 -7.67
CA PHE A 206 14.35 -3.85 -7.64
C PHE A 206 15.69 -3.24 -8.02
N ARG A 207 16.75 -3.72 -7.39
CA ARG A 207 18.13 -3.34 -7.67
C ARG A 207 18.89 -4.59 -8.03
N PHE A 208 19.88 -4.45 -8.91
CA PHE A 208 20.60 -5.59 -9.47
C PHE A 208 22.10 -5.33 -9.49
N GLY A 209 22.88 -6.36 -9.17
CA GLY A 209 24.35 -6.29 -9.21
C GLY A 209 24.91 -5.24 -8.24
N SER A 210 25.74 -4.34 -8.72
CA SER A 210 26.39 -3.31 -7.88
C SER A 210 25.42 -2.24 -7.33
N GLU A 211 24.19 -2.16 -7.84
CA GLU A 211 23.17 -1.25 -7.32
C GLU A 211 22.34 -1.90 -6.20
N GLU A 212 22.53 -3.17 -5.90
CA GLU A 212 21.79 -3.90 -4.88
C GLU A 212 22.19 -3.42 -3.47
N THR A 213 21.23 -2.91 -2.75
CA THR A 213 21.39 -2.45 -1.36
C THR A 213 20.75 -3.43 -0.39
N ALA A 214 21.19 -3.40 0.88
CA ALA A 214 20.59 -4.24 1.92
C ALA A 214 19.06 -4.01 2.03
N ASP A 215 18.60 -2.77 1.94
CA ASP A 215 17.19 -2.43 2.00
C ASP A 215 16.41 -2.99 0.79
N ALA A 216 17.02 -2.97 -0.40
CA ALA A 216 16.40 -3.56 -1.60
C ALA A 216 16.26 -5.08 -1.45
N ILE A 217 17.31 -5.75 -0.95
CA ILE A 217 17.30 -7.21 -0.69
C ILE A 217 16.21 -7.56 0.30
N VAL A 218 16.14 -6.86 1.44
CA VAL A 218 15.12 -7.07 2.46
C VAL A 218 13.72 -6.87 1.89
N SER A 219 13.56 -5.88 1.03
CA SER A 219 12.30 -5.55 0.39
C SER A 219 11.82 -6.63 -0.58
N ASP A 220 12.74 -7.10 -1.42
CA ASP A 220 12.46 -8.14 -2.40
C ASP A 220 12.14 -9.47 -1.70
N GLU A 221 12.90 -9.81 -0.63
CA GLU A 221 12.68 -11.01 0.16
C GLU A 221 11.34 -10.95 0.93
N ALA A 222 10.95 -9.78 1.42
CA ALA A 222 9.66 -9.60 2.05
C ALA A 222 8.50 -9.81 1.06
N LEU A 223 8.63 -9.32 -0.19
CA LEU A 223 7.65 -9.60 -1.24
C LEU A 223 7.60 -11.09 -1.55
N ARG A 224 8.76 -11.74 -1.72
CA ARG A 224 8.83 -13.19 -1.95
C ARG A 224 8.13 -13.96 -0.84
N SER A 225 8.47 -13.63 0.40
CA SER A 225 7.89 -14.27 1.60
C SER A 225 6.37 -14.09 1.66
N ALA A 226 5.86 -12.88 1.39
CA ALA A 226 4.43 -12.60 1.37
C ALA A 226 3.70 -13.44 0.31
N LEU A 227 4.23 -13.50 -0.91
CA LEU A 227 3.63 -14.27 -2.00
C LEU A 227 3.61 -15.78 -1.71
N LEU A 228 4.65 -16.30 -1.06
CA LEU A 228 4.78 -17.73 -0.72
C LEU A 228 4.15 -18.10 0.64
N GLY A 229 3.52 -17.16 1.33
CA GLY A 229 2.85 -17.40 2.62
C GLY A 229 3.79 -17.58 3.79
N GLN A 230 5.01 -17.10 3.68
CA GLN A 230 5.97 -17.10 4.78
C GLN A 230 5.73 -15.92 5.71
N ARG A 231 6.11 -16.07 6.97
CA ARG A 231 5.94 -15.02 7.96
C ARG A 231 6.93 -13.88 7.70
N ILE A 232 6.41 -12.66 7.78
CA ILE A 232 7.21 -11.44 7.77
C ILE A 232 7.11 -10.83 9.15
N ASP A 233 8.25 -10.63 9.80
CA ASP A 233 8.32 -9.96 11.09
C ASP A 233 8.93 -8.56 10.90
N THR A 234 8.21 -7.55 11.42
CA THR A 234 8.77 -6.19 11.56
C THR A 234 9.14 -5.99 13.02
N GLY A 235 10.36 -5.55 13.23
CA GLY A 235 10.84 -5.23 14.58
C GLY A 235 10.13 -4.02 15.20
N PRO A 236 10.26 -3.82 16.52
CA PRO A 236 9.75 -2.63 17.19
C PRO A 236 10.52 -1.39 16.72
N HIS A 237 9.83 -0.24 16.72
CA HIS A 237 10.44 1.06 16.47
C HIS A 237 10.31 1.94 17.73
N PRO A 238 11.31 2.81 18.05
CA PRO A 238 11.26 3.68 19.24
C PRO A 238 10.05 4.62 19.31
N LEU A 239 9.44 4.95 18.16
CA LEU A 239 8.25 5.79 18.07
C LEU A 239 6.93 5.03 18.22
N ASN A 240 6.96 3.72 18.42
CA ASN A 240 5.73 2.96 18.59
C ASN A 240 5.07 3.29 19.92
N CYS A 241 3.78 3.59 19.89
CA CYS A 241 2.93 3.59 21.09
C CYS A 241 2.51 2.14 21.39
N PRO A 242 2.88 1.58 22.55
CA PRO A 242 2.53 0.21 22.90
C PRO A 242 1.02 0.00 22.95
N GLY A 243 0.55 -1.14 22.46
CA GLY A 243 -0.87 -1.48 22.53
C GLY A 243 -1.22 -2.69 21.68
N THR A 244 -2.48 -3.09 21.75
CA THR A 244 -3.05 -4.15 20.93
C THR A 244 -4.37 -3.69 20.35
N ALA A 245 -4.52 -3.77 19.05
CA ALA A 245 -5.77 -3.47 18.38
C ALA A 245 -6.18 -4.62 17.47
N ARG A 246 -7.49 -4.74 17.24
CA ARG A 246 -8.05 -5.68 16.25
C ARG A 246 -8.99 -4.91 15.35
N GLY A 247 -8.83 -5.12 14.04
CA GLY A 247 -9.64 -4.48 13.04
C GLY A 247 -9.23 -4.93 11.65
N ARG A 248 -9.93 -4.43 10.66
CA ARG A 248 -9.57 -4.57 9.26
C ARG A 248 -8.38 -3.66 8.98
N LEU A 249 -7.29 -4.22 8.45
CA LEU A 249 -6.18 -3.42 7.96
C LEU A 249 -6.58 -2.81 6.61
N THR A 250 -6.53 -1.50 6.51
CA THR A 250 -6.80 -0.76 5.28
C THR A 250 -5.93 0.49 5.23
N GLY A 251 -5.75 1.05 4.05
CA GLY A 251 -4.95 2.26 3.85
C GLY A 251 -3.93 2.11 2.73
N GLY A 252 -2.77 2.71 2.90
CA GLY A 252 -1.67 2.79 1.96
C GLY A 252 -1.09 4.20 1.87
N ASN A 253 -0.78 4.68 0.66
CA ASN A 253 -0.27 6.04 0.47
C ASN A 253 -1.28 7.08 0.96
N LEU A 254 -0.84 7.98 1.86
CA LEU A 254 -1.71 8.93 2.54
C LEU A 254 -2.45 9.87 1.57
N ALA A 255 -1.74 10.37 0.53
CA ALA A 255 -2.35 11.25 -0.46
C ALA A 255 -3.46 10.51 -1.24
N ILE A 256 -3.26 9.23 -1.57
CA ILE A 256 -4.26 8.42 -2.26
C ILE A 256 -5.44 8.09 -1.33
N VAL A 257 -5.18 7.74 -0.07
CA VAL A 257 -6.24 7.55 0.94
C VAL A 257 -7.10 8.80 1.07
N CYS A 258 -6.48 9.99 1.19
CA CYS A 258 -7.21 11.24 1.26
C CYS A 258 -8.00 11.56 -0.01
N SER A 259 -7.45 11.24 -1.19
CA SER A 259 -8.13 11.46 -2.47
C SER A 259 -9.31 10.52 -2.70
N SER A 260 -9.34 9.37 -2.02
CA SER A 260 -10.45 8.42 -2.12
C SER A 260 -11.66 8.78 -1.25
N LEU A 261 -11.53 9.75 -0.34
CA LEU A 261 -12.64 10.14 0.53
C LEU A 261 -13.82 10.70 -0.29
N GLY A 262 -15.00 10.17 -0.04
CA GLY A 262 -16.22 10.51 -0.79
C GLY A 262 -16.37 9.80 -2.12
N THR A 263 -15.45 8.88 -2.48
CA THR A 263 -15.56 8.04 -3.68
C THR A 263 -15.99 6.60 -3.32
N PRO A 264 -16.39 5.76 -4.30
CA PRO A 264 -16.72 4.36 -4.03
C PRO A 264 -15.57 3.55 -3.37
N GLU A 265 -14.34 3.98 -3.54
CA GLU A 265 -13.12 3.35 -3.02
C GLU A 265 -12.76 3.80 -1.60
N GLU A 266 -13.50 4.76 -1.03
CA GLU A 266 -13.26 5.19 0.34
C GLU A 266 -13.21 3.98 1.29
N PRO A 267 -12.19 3.87 2.17
CA PRO A 267 -12.15 2.82 3.18
C PRO A 267 -13.42 2.78 4.04
N ASP A 268 -13.89 1.58 4.36
CA ASP A 268 -15.03 1.40 5.26
C ASP A 268 -14.60 1.68 6.71
N PHE A 269 -14.70 2.93 7.12
CA PHE A 269 -14.40 3.35 8.49
C PHE A 269 -15.51 3.01 9.50
N ASP A 270 -16.66 2.52 9.09
CA ASP A 270 -17.72 2.10 10.00
C ASP A 270 -17.47 0.70 10.59
N ALA A 271 -16.63 -0.10 9.93
CA ALA A 271 -16.10 -1.33 10.50
C ALA A 271 -14.89 -1.04 11.42
N PRO A 272 -14.59 -1.91 12.41
CA PRO A 272 -13.35 -1.79 13.19
C PRO A 272 -12.12 -1.76 12.27
N THR A 273 -11.44 -0.62 12.19
CA THR A 273 -10.35 -0.36 11.25
C THR A 273 -9.02 -0.18 11.98
N VAL A 274 -7.99 -0.83 11.47
CA VAL A 274 -6.58 -0.49 11.70
C VAL A 274 -6.10 0.23 10.44
N LEU A 275 -5.83 1.53 10.58
CA LEU A 275 -5.42 2.36 9.45
C LEU A 275 -3.90 2.23 9.24
N PHE A 276 -3.49 1.85 8.06
CA PHE A 276 -2.11 1.87 7.62
C PHE A 276 -1.90 3.06 6.67
N ILE A 277 -0.90 3.89 6.94
CA ILE A 277 -0.55 5.03 6.08
C ILE A 277 0.97 5.12 5.91
N GLU A 278 1.40 5.44 4.71
CA GLU A 278 2.76 5.83 4.38
C GLU A 278 2.74 7.02 3.42
N GLU A 279 3.81 7.79 3.41
CA GLU A 279 3.99 8.88 2.45
C GLU A 279 5.46 9.14 2.19
N VAL A 280 5.79 9.51 0.96
CA VAL A 280 7.18 9.70 0.52
C VAL A 280 7.35 11.02 -0.21
N GLY A 281 8.24 11.87 0.30
CA GLY A 281 8.66 13.09 -0.38
C GLY A 281 7.67 14.25 -0.30
N GLU A 282 6.64 14.17 0.55
CA GLU A 282 5.69 15.26 0.76
C GLU A 282 6.22 16.34 1.72
N HIS A 283 5.78 17.57 1.51
CA HIS A 283 6.04 18.67 2.44
C HIS A 283 5.21 18.54 3.71
N MET A 284 5.79 18.90 4.87
CA MET A 284 5.14 18.81 6.17
C MET A 284 3.74 19.44 6.22
N TYR A 285 3.56 20.63 5.60
CA TYR A 285 2.25 21.29 5.56
C TYR A 285 1.19 20.51 4.77
N ARG A 286 1.60 19.68 3.80
CA ARG A 286 0.68 18.82 3.06
C ARG A 286 0.32 17.59 3.89
N LEU A 287 1.31 16.99 4.58
CA LEU A 287 1.06 15.92 5.53
C LEU A 287 0.06 16.37 6.60
N ASP A 288 0.30 17.53 7.23
CA ASP A 288 -0.62 18.09 8.22
C ASP A 288 -2.02 18.28 7.62
N ARG A 289 -2.12 18.86 6.43
CA ARG A 289 -3.42 19.08 5.76
C ARG A 289 -4.19 17.76 5.54
N MET A 290 -3.52 16.72 5.08
CA MET A 290 -4.13 15.41 4.87
C MET A 290 -4.56 14.75 6.18
N MET A 291 -3.73 14.85 7.23
CA MET A 291 -4.09 14.38 8.57
C MET A 291 -5.26 15.16 9.17
N GLN A 292 -5.29 16.49 8.98
CA GLN A 292 -6.43 17.33 9.39
C GLN A 292 -7.72 16.95 8.62
N GLN A 293 -7.61 16.61 7.35
CA GLN A 293 -8.76 16.14 6.57
C GLN A 293 -9.33 14.86 7.16
N LEU A 294 -8.49 13.85 7.45
CA LEU A 294 -8.90 12.60 8.09
C LEU A 294 -9.48 12.83 9.50
N ALA A 295 -8.87 13.71 10.29
CA ALA A 295 -9.34 14.03 11.64
C ALA A 295 -10.71 14.75 11.60
N ARG A 296 -10.82 15.83 10.82
CA ARG A 296 -12.03 16.66 10.75
C ARG A 296 -13.21 15.96 10.08
N SER A 297 -12.94 15.00 9.19
CA SER A 297 -13.99 14.12 8.64
C SER A 297 -14.40 13.00 9.60
N GLY A 298 -13.85 12.95 10.82
CA GLY A 298 -14.16 11.94 11.84
C GLY A 298 -13.58 10.55 11.55
N LYS A 299 -12.77 10.40 10.50
CA LYS A 299 -12.25 9.07 10.08
C LYS A 299 -11.25 8.52 11.08
N LEU A 300 -10.33 9.35 11.59
CA LEU A 300 -9.35 8.91 12.61
C LEU A 300 -10.01 8.46 13.89
N ALA A 301 -11.09 9.13 14.32
CA ALA A 301 -11.82 8.75 15.53
C ALA A 301 -12.47 7.36 15.45
N LYS A 302 -12.71 6.84 14.24
CA LYS A 302 -13.26 5.51 14.01
C LYS A 302 -12.18 4.41 13.97
N CYS A 303 -10.90 4.78 13.84
CA CYS A 303 -9.81 3.82 13.81
C CYS A 303 -9.54 3.22 15.18
N LYS A 304 -9.22 1.93 15.22
CA LYS A 304 -8.78 1.20 16.41
C LYS A 304 -7.28 1.33 16.66
N ALA A 305 -6.51 1.58 15.60
CA ALA A 305 -5.09 1.91 15.61
C ALA A 305 -4.68 2.55 14.28
N ILE A 306 -3.52 3.21 14.28
CA ILE A 306 -2.83 3.74 13.12
C ILE A 306 -1.40 3.23 13.16
#